data_f175260d8c63820c4406b8a5cc13159d
#
_entry.id   f175260d8c63820c4406b8a5cc13159d
#
_cell.length_a   1.000
_cell.length_b   1.000
_cell.length_c   1.000
_cell.angle_alpha   90.00
_cell.angle_beta   90.00
_cell.angle_gamma   90.00
#
_symmetry.space_group_name_H-M   'P 1'
#
loop_
_entity.id
_entity.type
_entity.pdbx_description
1 polymer ?
#
loop_
_entity_poly.entity_id
_entity_poly.type
_entity_poly.pdbx_seq_one_letter_code
_entity_poly.pdbx_strand_id
1 'polypeptide(L)'
;MAESRTAKSIKNAQVSFFYYVVFMILGFWSRKVFFDYLGSEVVGLESTVGNLLSFLNLAELGIGMSVTYFLYKPLFSKDFNEINRIVTLQGWIYRKIAFMVIAGSAVLLCFFPKIFKGMELPLWYAYAIFGVFLFNSLLGYFVNYRQIVLNTDQKGYKVTRVTTGMGAALKLLQIFLLPIVPNPFLFYVGTSLFSTLFSCWWLNYTISKEYPWLKTAESKGKSLFKEYPEVIKKTKQIFFHRITTVLLLQGTPFIMYAFSTLSIVAYYANYLLIVGKLKDVISMVYSSVGAAIGNLIAEGNKEKIERRFWELYDSRFCMVAIAFICVYFLSHPFIALWLGEKYVLGNFLLILLIIDQSIFITRSTVDQYISGFGIFRDIWAPMVEGAINIAAALGLGFLIGYEGVILGSILSQVIIICIWKPILLFHDGLKSSVMIYFRRVVFRYIVIVIDVIAFDYLFAFFLPHRFSSYFVFGGYSLVVAIIVTIFVFGEFLCFSQGTRDFFVRIKGVIQHKYN
;
A
#
# COMPACT_ATOMS: atom_id res chain seq x y z
N MET A 1 -29.94 22.31 1.38
CA MET A 1 -29.24 22.19 2.68
C MET A 1 -27.82 21.68 2.45
N ALA A 2 -26.80 22.31 3.04
CA ALA A 2 -25.42 21.82 2.95
C ALA A 2 -25.30 20.49 3.71
N GLU A 3 -24.80 19.44 3.07
CA GLU A 3 -24.52 18.15 3.73
C GLU A 3 -23.59 18.36 4.94
N SER A 4 -23.92 17.78 6.09
CA SER A 4 -23.07 17.86 7.28
C SER A 4 -21.72 17.16 7.03
N ARG A 5 -20.67 17.59 7.73
CA ARG A 5 -19.32 16.97 7.62
C ARG A 5 -19.37 15.47 7.93
N THR A 6 -20.16 15.07 8.93
CA THR A 6 -20.36 13.67 9.30
C THR A 6 -21.01 12.88 8.17
N ALA A 7 -22.05 13.45 7.52
CA ALA A 7 -22.72 12.79 6.39
C ALA A 7 -21.75 12.59 5.19
N LYS A 8 -20.93 13.60 4.87
CA LYS A 8 -19.89 13.49 3.85
C LYS A 8 -18.85 12.40 4.19
N SER A 9 -18.41 12.33 5.45
CA SER A 9 -17.45 11.30 5.91
C SER A 9 -18.04 9.89 5.81
N ILE A 10 -19.29 9.68 6.22
CA ILE A 10 -19.98 8.40 6.10
C ILE A 10 -20.10 8.00 4.63
N LYS A 11 -20.50 8.93 3.76
CA LYS A 11 -20.61 8.68 2.32
C LYS A 11 -19.27 8.34 1.67
N ASN A 12 -18.18 9.03 2.07
CA ASN A 12 -16.83 8.69 1.63
C ASN A 12 -16.46 7.26 2.03
N ALA A 13 -16.72 6.87 3.29
CA ALA A 13 -16.41 5.54 3.78
C ALA A 13 -17.22 4.46 3.04
N GLN A 14 -18.52 4.65 2.87
CA GLN A 14 -19.41 3.71 2.17
C GLN A 14 -18.99 3.52 0.70
N VAL A 15 -18.76 4.61 -0.04
CA VAL A 15 -18.36 4.55 -1.45
C VAL A 15 -16.98 3.92 -1.59
N SER A 16 -16.02 4.30 -0.74
CA SER A 16 -14.67 3.72 -0.76
C SER A 16 -14.70 2.21 -0.46
N PHE A 17 -15.49 1.79 0.54
CA PHE A 17 -15.63 0.37 0.88
C PHE A 17 -16.27 -0.43 -0.25
N PHE A 18 -17.36 0.08 -0.83
CA PHE A 18 -18.02 -0.58 -1.97
C PHE A 18 -17.05 -0.79 -3.13
N TYR A 19 -16.35 0.27 -3.57
CA TYR A 19 -15.39 0.15 -4.66
C TYR A 19 -14.19 -0.69 -4.29
N TYR A 20 -13.78 -0.72 -3.02
CA TYR A 20 -12.70 -1.60 -2.55
C TYR A 20 -13.08 -3.08 -2.78
N VAL A 21 -14.28 -3.49 -2.36
CA VAL A 21 -14.76 -4.87 -2.54
C VAL A 21 -14.88 -5.22 -4.04
N VAL A 22 -15.51 -4.34 -4.83
CA VAL A 22 -15.64 -4.53 -6.29
C VAL A 22 -14.26 -4.68 -6.93
N PHE A 23 -13.32 -3.79 -6.61
CA PHE A 23 -11.97 -3.82 -7.19
C PHE A 23 -11.16 -5.03 -6.74
N MET A 24 -11.38 -5.52 -5.53
CA MET A 24 -10.76 -6.74 -5.02
C MET A 24 -11.21 -7.95 -5.85
N ILE A 25 -12.51 -8.13 -6.03
CA ILE A 25 -13.07 -9.24 -6.83
C ILE A 25 -12.60 -9.15 -8.28
N LEU A 26 -12.75 -7.97 -8.91
CA LEU A 26 -12.31 -7.76 -10.28
C LEU A 26 -10.79 -7.89 -10.44
N GLY A 27 -10.02 -7.56 -9.40
CA GLY A 27 -8.57 -7.71 -9.38
C GLY A 27 -8.14 -9.16 -9.54
N PHE A 28 -8.74 -10.08 -8.78
CA PHE A 28 -8.47 -11.52 -8.91
C PHE A 28 -8.93 -12.07 -10.27
N TRP A 29 -10.12 -11.71 -10.70
CA TRP A 29 -10.65 -12.20 -11.98
C TRP A 29 -9.87 -11.67 -13.18
N SER A 30 -9.62 -10.36 -13.25
CA SER A 30 -8.83 -9.77 -14.33
C SER A 30 -7.40 -10.33 -14.37
N ARG A 31 -6.81 -10.63 -13.22
CA ARG A 31 -5.46 -11.18 -13.14
C ARG A 31 -5.36 -12.52 -13.87
N LYS A 32 -6.36 -13.42 -13.64
CA LYS A 32 -6.42 -14.69 -14.35
C LYS A 32 -6.53 -14.50 -15.88
N VAL A 33 -7.48 -13.66 -16.32
CA VAL A 33 -7.67 -13.37 -17.76
C VAL A 33 -6.39 -12.76 -18.37
N PHE A 34 -5.68 -11.89 -17.64
CA PHE A 34 -4.43 -11.31 -18.12
C PHE A 34 -3.32 -12.37 -18.27
N PHE A 35 -3.22 -13.30 -17.33
CA PHE A 35 -2.27 -14.41 -17.47
C PHE A 35 -2.60 -15.33 -18.63
N ASP A 36 -3.88 -15.63 -18.85
CA ASP A 36 -4.34 -16.55 -19.89
C ASP A 36 -4.19 -15.95 -21.31
N TYR A 37 -4.41 -14.62 -21.49
CA TYR A 37 -4.48 -13.98 -22.82
C TYR A 37 -3.34 -13.00 -23.13
N LEU A 38 -2.72 -12.38 -22.12
CA LEU A 38 -1.57 -11.49 -22.30
C LEU A 38 -0.24 -12.17 -21.92
N GLY A 39 -0.28 -13.20 -21.09
CA GLY A 39 0.89 -13.91 -20.61
C GLY A 39 1.54 -13.30 -19.36
N SER A 40 2.34 -14.11 -18.68
CA SER A 40 3.05 -13.70 -17.45
C SER A 40 4.05 -12.56 -17.68
N GLU A 41 4.69 -12.53 -18.84
CA GLU A 41 5.68 -11.50 -19.18
C GLU A 41 5.06 -10.10 -19.27
N VAL A 42 3.89 -9.96 -19.95
CA VAL A 42 3.19 -8.68 -20.02
C VAL A 42 2.79 -8.20 -18.63
N VAL A 43 2.31 -9.11 -17.78
CA VAL A 43 1.91 -8.81 -16.41
C VAL A 43 3.10 -8.40 -15.55
N GLY A 44 4.24 -9.06 -15.72
CA GLY A 44 5.50 -8.68 -15.06
C GLY A 44 6.06 -7.35 -15.57
N LEU A 45 5.95 -7.12 -16.87
CA LEU A 45 6.33 -5.87 -17.52
C LEU A 45 5.49 -4.70 -17.01
N GLU A 46 4.16 -4.86 -16.91
CA GLU A 46 3.24 -3.87 -16.32
C GLU A 46 3.69 -3.48 -14.90
N SER A 47 3.97 -4.48 -14.06
CA SER A 47 4.43 -4.25 -12.69
C SER A 47 5.78 -3.53 -12.65
N THR A 48 6.76 -3.98 -13.44
CA THR A 48 8.11 -3.41 -13.47
C THR A 48 8.11 -1.97 -13.99
N VAL A 49 7.40 -1.72 -15.08
CA VAL A 49 7.24 -0.39 -15.69
C VAL A 49 6.49 0.57 -14.75
N GLY A 50 5.45 0.07 -14.07
CA GLY A 50 4.71 0.85 -13.07
C GLY A 50 5.61 1.28 -11.91
N ASN A 51 6.46 0.40 -11.42
CA ASN A 51 7.43 0.71 -10.37
C ASN A 51 8.49 1.72 -10.84
N LEU A 52 9.00 1.58 -12.07
CA LEU A 52 9.94 2.55 -12.66
C LEU A 52 9.32 3.95 -12.76
N LEU A 53 8.08 4.07 -13.21
CA LEU A 53 7.40 5.35 -13.26
C LEU A 53 7.15 5.93 -11.86
N SER A 54 6.89 5.08 -10.87
CA SER A 54 6.72 5.53 -9.48
C SER A 54 7.97 6.21 -8.91
N PHE A 55 9.17 5.80 -9.34
CA PHE A 55 10.42 6.52 -8.99
C PHE A 55 10.46 7.93 -9.62
N LEU A 56 10.01 8.09 -10.85
CA LEU A 56 9.95 9.41 -11.48
C LEU A 56 8.93 10.33 -10.79
N ASN A 57 7.83 9.76 -10.30
CA ASN A 57 6.79 10.48 -9.57
C ASN A 57 7.18 10.85 -8.12
N LEU A 58 8.37 10.45 -7.63
CA LEU A 58 8.87 10.87 -6.32
C LEU A 58 8.90 12.41 -6.15
N ALA A 59 9.09 13.15 -7.25
CA ALA A 59 9.09 14.61 -7.24
C ALA A 59 7.77 15.23 -6.75
N GLU A 60 6.65 14.49 -6.81
CA GLU A 60 5.33 14.94 -6.32
C GLU A 60 5.17 14.79 -4.82
N LEU A 61 6.01 13.97 -4.16
CA LEU A 61 5.81 13.61 -2.76
C LEU A 61 5.71 14.83 -1.85
N GLY A 62 4.61 14.89 -1.12
CA GLY A 62 4.35 15.91 -0.11
C GLY A 62 3.58 17.14 -0.60
N ILE A 63 3.53 17.44 -1.91
CA ILE A 63 2.84 18.64 -2.42
C ILE A 63 1.34 18.55 -2.15
N GLY A 64 0.70 17.44 -2.54
CA GLY A 64 -0.73 17.26 -2.33
C GLY A 64 -1.13 17.40 -0.86
N MET A 65 -0.38 16.80 0.07
CA MET A 65 -0.65 16.92 1.51
C MET A 65 -0.42 18.32 2.04
N SER A 66 0.64 18.99 1.59
CA SER A 66 0.93 20.38 1.95
C SER A 66 -0.20 21.30 1.49
N VAL A 67 -0.59 21.22 0.23
CA VAL A 67 -1.69 22.03 -0.34
C VAL A 67 -3.02 21.74 0.38
N THR A 68 -3.35 20.48 0.65
CA THR A 68 -4.54 20.12 1.44
C THR A 68 -4.58 20.83 2.78
N TYR A 69 -3.44 20.88 3.49
CA TYR A 69 -3.34 21.57 4.78
C TYR A 69 -3.69 23.06 4.66
N PHE A 70 -3.14 23.74 3.65
CA PHE A 70 -3.40 25.17 3.44
C PHE A 70 -4.81 25.46 2.89
N LEU A 71 -5.48 24.50 2.27
CA LEU A 71 -6.86 24.65 1.77
C LEU A 71 -7.93 24.52 2.86
N TYR A 72 -7.64 23.91 4.03
CA TYR A 72 -8.68 23.69 5.06
C TYR A 72 -9.35 25.00 5.54
N LYS A 73 -8.54 26.02 5.86
CA LYS A 73 -9.05 27.31 6.37
C LYS A 73 -9.85 28.07 5.32
N PRO A 74 -9.32 28.30 4.09
CA PRO A 74 -10.06 28.98 3.03
C PRO A 74 -11.36 28.27 2.62
N LEU A 75 -11.37 26.94 2.60
CA LEU A 75 -12.61 26.17 2.33
C LEU A 75 -13.64 26.35 3.43
N PHE A 76 -13.21 26.41 4.69
CA PHE A 76 -14.12 26.67 5.81
C PHE A 76 -14.72 28.08 5.77
N SER A 77 -13.88 29.11 5.50
CA SER A 77 -14.30 30.50 5.39
C SER A 77 -14.96 30.86 4.05
N LYS A 78 -14.98 29.92 3.08
CA LYS A 78 -15.46 30.14 1.69
C LYS A 78 -14.70 31.27 0.96
N ASP A 79 -13.43 31.42 1.25
CA ASP A 79 -12.55 32.37 0.56
C ASP A 79 -12.13 31.80 -0.79
N PHE A 80 -12.97 31.99 -1.82
CA PHE A 80 -12.76 31.47 -3.16
C PHE A 80 -11.51 32.07 -3.82
N ASN A 81 -11.13 33.31 -3.48
CA ASN A 81 -9.94 33.93 -4.03
C ASN A 81 -8.67 33.23 -3.51
N GLU A 82 -8.61 32.99 -2.21
CA GLU A 82 -7.47 32.29 -1.61
C GLU A 82 -7.38 30.83 -2.09
N ILE A 83 -8.53 30.14 -2.21
CA ILE A 83 -8.56 28.78 -2.78
C ILE A 83 -7.99 28.78 -4.20
N ASN A 84 -8.42 29.71 -5.07
CA ASN A 84 -7.94 29.84 -6.44
C ASN A 84 -6.43 30.12 -6.49
N ARG A 85 -5.88 30.94 -5.59
CA ARG A 85 -4.44 31.24 -5.48
C ARG A 85 -3.64 29.99 -5.11
N ILE A 86 -4.07 29.26 -4.07
CA ILE A 86 -3.39 28.04 -3.61
C ILE A 86 -3.42 26.96 -4.69
N VAL A 87 -4.57 26.72 -5.34
CA VAL A 87 -4.69 25.72 -6.41
C VAL A 87 -3.91 26.14 -7.67
N THR A 88 -3.84 27.44 -7.96
CA THR A 88 -2.98 27.98 -9.03
C THR A 88 -1.49 27.71 -8.74
N LEU A 89 -1.05 27.94 -7.50
CA LEU A 89 0.31 27.61 -7.07
C LEU A 89 0.60 26.12 -7.26
N GLN A 90 -0.31 25.23 -6.82
CA GLN A 90 -0.18 23.80 -7.04
C GLN A 90 -0.06 23.43 -8.52
N GLY A 91 -0.92 23.96 -9.38
CA GLY A 91 -0.88 23.73 -10.82
C GLY A 91 0.45 24.15 -11.43
N TRP A 92 1.01 25.30 -11.00
CA TRP A 92 2.32 25.73 -11.48
C TRP A 92 3.45 24.79 -11.03
N ILE A 93 3.45 24.35 -9.77
CA ILE A 93 4.43 23.37 -9.25
C ILE A 93 4.30 22.06 -10.01
N TYR A 94 3.09 21.55 -10.20
CA TYR A 94 2.83 20.30 -10.91
C TYR A 94 3.28 20.34 -12.37
N ARG A 95 3.15 21.46 -13.06
CA ARG A 95 3.74 21.63 -14.40
C ARG A 95 5.26 21.52 -14.40
N LYS A 96 5.95 22.05 -13.37
CA LYS A 96 7.41 21.89 -13.24
C LYS A 96 7.79 20.44 -13.01
N ILE A 97 7.03 19.74 -12.18
CA ILE A 97 7.22 18.30 -11.94
C ILE A 97 6.94 17.51 -13.22
N ALA A 98 5.87 17.81 -13.95
CA ALA A 98 5.57 17.15 -15.21
C ALA A 98 6.74 17.25 -16.21
N PHE A 99 7.36 18.42 -16.36
CA PHE A 99 8.55 18.57 -17.19
C PHE A 99 9.77 17.77 -16.68
N MET A 100 9.97 17.70 -15.34
CA MET A 100 11.02 16.85 -14.78
C MET A 100 10.73 15.36 -15.03
N VAL A 101 9.47 14.94 -14.89
CA VAL A 101 9.06 13.55 -15.17
C VAL A 101 9.22 13.23 -16.65
N ILE A 102 8.85 14.13 -17.56
CA ILE A 102 9.06 13.95 -19.02
C ILE A 102 10.56 13.81 -19.32
N ALA A 103 11.40 14.69 -18.79
CA ALA A 103 12.85 14.62 -19.01
C ALA A 103 13.45 13.33 -18.44
N GLY A 104 13.09 12.96 -17.20
CA GLY A 104 13.50 11.70 -16.58
C GLY A 104 13.01 10.48 -17.35
N SER A 105 11.77 10.53 -17.87
CA SER A 105 11.21 9.47 -18.72
C SER A 105 11.98 9.32 -20.02
N ALA A 106 12.35 10.43 -20.67
CA ALA A 106 13.14 10.39 -21.90
C ALA A 106 14.50 9.71 -21.66
N VAL A 107 15.18 10.07 -20.56
CA VAL A 107 16.44 9.41 -20.16
C VAL A 107 16.20 7.93 -19.88
N LEU A 108 15.17 7.57 -19.11
CA LEU A 108 14.87 6.18 -18.76
C LEU A 108 14.57 5.33 -20.01
N LEU A 109 13.83 5.86 -20.97
CA LEU A 109 13.50 5.17 -22.23
C LEU A 109 14.76 4.82 -23.05
N CYS A 110 15.83 5.63 -22.99
CA CYS A 110 17.12 5.29 -23.61
C CYS A 110 17.77 4.04 -23.00
N PHE A 111 17.45 3.73 -21.72
CA PHE A 111 17.98 2.53 -21.06
C PHE A 111 17.09 1.30 -21.22
N PHE A 112 15.88 1.39 -21.77
CA PHE A 112 14.96 0.26 -21.95
C PHE A 112 15.58 -0.92 -22.72
N PRO A 113 16.35 -0.73 -23.81
CA PRO A 113 17.00 -1.85 -24.49
C PRO A 113 17.96 -2.62 -23.58
N LYS A 114 18.58 -1.94 -22.61
CA LYS A 114 19.49 -2.57 -21.64
C LYS A 114 18.74 -3.20 -20.48
N ILE A 115 17.73 -2.51 -19.96
CA ILE A 115 16.89 -2.98 -18.82
C ILE A 115 16.13 -4.24 -19.21
N PHE A 116 15.52 -4.26 -20.40
CA PHE A 116 14.65 -5.35 -20.87
C PHE A 116 15.35 -6.29 -21.86
N LYS A 117 16.70 -6.38 -21.81
CA LYS A 117 17.48 -7.23 -22.72
C LYS A 117 17.11 -8.72 -22.66
N GLY A 118 16.67 -9.21 -21.50
CA GLY A 118 16.26 -10.61 -21.27
C GLY A 118 14.78 -10.88 -21.49
N MET A 119 14.01 -9.91 -22.02
CA MET A 119 12.59 -10.05 -22.30
C MET A 119 12.37 -10.84 -23.60
N GLU A 120 11.45 -11.80 -23.61
CA GLU A 120 11.09 -12.57 -24.79
C GLU A 120 10.15 -11.78 -25.73
N LEU A 121 9.37 -10.84 -25.14
CA LEU A 121 8.46 -9.98 -25.91
C LEU A 121 9.23 -8.90 -26.70
N PRO A 122 8.67 -8.44 -27.82
CA PRO A 122 9.21 -7.30 -28.54
C PRO A 122 9.30 -6.04 -27.66
N LEU A 123 10.41 -5.33 -27.73
CA LEU A 123 10.70 -4.18 -26.86
C LEU A 123 9.63 -3.06 -26.93
N TRP A 124 8.90 -2.93 -28.04
CA TRP A 124 7.84 -1.95 -28.17
C TRP A 124 6.68 -2.15 -27.17
N TYR A 125 6.50 -3.38 -26.63
CA TYR A 125 5.55 -3.63 -25.53
C TYR A 125 5.89 -2.80 -24.29
N ALA A 126 7.18 -2.74 -23.94
CA ALA A 126 7.65 -1.93 -22.81
C ALA A 126 7.42 -0.44 -23.03
N TYR A 127 7.71 0.05 -24.25
CA TYR A 127 7.44 1.45 -24.62
C TYR A 127 5.94 1.78 -24.59
N ALA A 128 5.09 0.88 -25.07
CA ALA A 128 3.63 1.09 -25.09
C ALA A 128 3.04 1.17 -23.69
N ILE A 129 3.36 0.21 -22.79
CA ILE A 129 2.88 0.20 -21.41
C ILE A 129 3.39 1.44 -20.66
N PHE A 130 4.69 1.74 -20.80
CA PHE A 130 5.28 2.93 -20.17
C PHE A 130 4.61 4.21 -20.65
N GLY A 131 4.35 4.31 -21.96
CA GLY A 131 3.65 5.44 -22.57
C GLY A 131 2.25 5.66 -21.97
N VAL A 132 1.46 4.59 -21.80
CA VAL A 132 0.14 4.65 -21.16
C VAL A 132 0.24 5.16 -19.72
N PHE A 133 1.18 4.62 -18.95
CA PHE A 133 1.34 4.98 -17.53
C PHE A 133 1.87 6.42 -17.40
N LEU A 134 2.85 6.80 -18.20
CA LEU A 134 3.37 8.17 -18.26
C LEU A 134 2.27 9.16 -18.64
N PHE A 135 1.49 8.86 -19.67
CA PHE A 135 0.38 9.71 -20.10
C PHE A 135 -0.66 9.91 -19.00
N ASN A 136 -1.04 8.83 -18.28
CA ASN A 136 -1.94 8.91 -17.13
C ASN A 136 -1.36 9.81 -16.02
N SER A 137 -0.08 9.66 -15.70
CA SER A 137 0.62 10.49 -14.72
C SER A 137 0.62 11.97 -15.12
N LEU A 138 0.94 12.26 -16.39
CA LEU A 138 0.97 13.63 -16.92
C LEU A 138 -0.41 14.29 -16.89
N LEU A 139 -1.50 13.56 -17.18
CA LEU A 139 -2.86 14.09 -17.02
C LEU A 139 -3.16 14.44 -15.55
N GLY A 140 -2.61 13.67 -14.60
CA GLY A 140 -2.65 14.02 -13.18
C GLY A 140 -2.06 15.39 -12.90
N TYR A 141 -0.90 15.69 -13.47
CA TYR A 141 -0.19 16.94 -13.25
C TYR A 141 -0.75 18.12 -14.03
N PHE A 142 -1.12 17.93 -15.29
CA PHE A 142 -1.58 19.05 -16.12
C PHE A 142 -3.05 19.39 -15.94
N VAL A 143 -3.90 18.38 -15.64
CA VAL A 143 -5.35 18.52 -15.72
C VAL A 143 -6.04 18.21 -14.39
N ASN A 144 -5.77 17.04 -13.81
CA ASN A 144 -6.53 16.53 -12.68
C ASN A 144 -6.10 17.09 -11.30
N TYR A 145 -5.05 17.92 -11.22
CA TYR A 145 -4.57 18.48 -9.94
C TYR A 145 -5.66 19.21 -9.16
N ARG A 146 -6.66 19.80 -9.82
CA ARG A 146 -7.81 20.49 -9.19
C ARG A 146 -8.71 19.58 -8.34
N GLN A 147 -8.61 18.26 -8.48
CA GLN A 147 -9.34 17.29 -7.65
C GLN A 147 -9.03 17.42 -6.15
N ILE A 148 -7.93 18.06 -5.81
CA ILE A 148 -7.53 18.31 -4.41
C ILE A 148 -8.62 19.06 -3.65
N VAL A 149 -9.36 19.96 -4.31
CA VAL A 149 -10.46 20.71 -3.70
C VAL A 149 -11.59 19.78 -3.30
N LEU A 150 -11.95 18.80 -4.16
CA LEU A 150 -12.95 17.75 -3.81
C LEU A 150 -12.51 16.93 -2.59
N ASN A 151 -11.24 16.51 -2.56
CA ASN A 151 -10.71 15.70 -1.47
C ASN A 151 -10.69 16.49 -0.16
N THR A 152 -10.27 17.75 -0.20
CA THR A 152 -10.19 18.61 0.98
C THR A 152 -11.58 19.03 1.50
N ASP A 153 -12.57 19.23 0.60
CA ASP A 153 -13.99 19.50 0.96
C ASP A 153 -14.76 18.23 1.38
N GLN A 154 -14.04 17.13 1.64
CA GLN A 154 -14.64 15.84 2.04
C GLN A 154 -15.63 15.26 0.98
N LYS A 155 -15.47 15.62 -0.28
CA LYS A 155 -16.20 15.07 -1.43
C LYS A 155 -15.36 14.09 -2.26
N GLY A 156 -14.34 13.47 -1.64
CA GLY A 156 -13.47 12.47 -2.27
C GLY A 156 -14.23 11.29 -2.88
N TYR A 157 -15.44 10.97 -2.35
CA TYR A 157 -16.30 9.95 -2.94
C TYR A 157 -16.65 10.22 -4.42
N LYS A 158 -16.67 11.49 -4.85
CA LYS A 158 -16.87 11.86 -6.26
C LYS A 158 -15.66 11.51 -7.11
N VAL A 159 -14.46 11.73 -6.57
CA VAL A 159 -13.20 11.32 -7.21
C VAL A 159 -13.14 9.80 -7.32
N THR A 160 -13.37 9.08 -6.21
CA THR A 160 -13.38 7.61 -6.18
C THR A 160 -14.39 7.03 -7.16
N ARG A 161 -15.60 7.59 -7.25
CA ARG A 161 -16.61 7.14 -8.21
C ARG A 161 -16.14 7.25 -9.65
N VAL A 162 -15.47 8.33 -10.02
CA VAL A 162 -14.97 8.53 -11.39
C VAL A 162 -13.76 7.64 -11.64
N THR A 163 -12.71 7.74 -10.82
CA THR A 163 -11.43 7.06 -11.09
C THR A 163 -11.52 5.55 -10.85
N THR A 164 -12.00 5.13 -9.68
CA THR A 164 -12.12 3.71 -9.35
C THR A 164 -13.30 3.06 -10.08
N GLY A 165 -14.42 3.79 -10.24
CA GLY A 165 -15.55 3.31 -11.02
C GLY A 165 -15.21 3.06 -12.48
N MET A 166 -14.47 3.98 -13.12
CA MET A 166 -14.00 3.79 -14.48
C MET A 166 -12.97 2.67 -14.61
N GLY A 167 -12.06 2.57 -13.64
CA GLY A 167 -11.13 1.44 -13.56
C GLY A 167 -11.83 0.09 -13.42
N ALA A 168 -12.93 0.01 -12.65
CA ALA A 168 -13.75 -1.19 -12.54
C ALA A 168 -14.45 -1.52 -13.86
N ALA A 169 -15.03 -0.52 -14.52
CA ALA A 169 -15.65 -0.69 -15.84
C ALA A 169 -14.63 -1.15 -16.89
N LEU A 170 -13.42 -0.57 -16.88
CA LEU A 170 -12.32 -1.02 -17.75
C LEU A 170 -11.95 -2.48 -17.51
N LYS A 171 -11.78 -2.88 -16.25
CA LYS A 171 -11.47 -4.28 -15.90
C LYS A 171 -12.56 -5.23 -16.37
N LEU A 172 -13.83 -4.89 -16.16
CA LEU A 172 -14.95 -5.69 -16.69
C LEU A 172 -14.88 -5.81 -18.20
N LEU A 173 -14.69 -4.70 -18.93
CA LEU A 173 -14.57 -4.69 -20.38
C LEU A 173 -13.39 -5.56 -20.83
N GLN A 174 -12.24 -5.47 -20.19
CA GLN A 174 -11.07 -6.30 -20.48
C GLN A 174 -11.32 -7.78 -20.17
N ILE A 175 -11.94 -8.12 -19.04
CA ILE A 175 -12.27 -9.50 -18.68
C ILE A 175 -13.12 -10.18 -19.76
N PHE A 176 -14.13 -9.49 -20.28
CA PHE A 176 -15.05 -10.10 -21.24
C PHE A 176 -14.55 -10.05 -22.69
N LEU A 177 -13.78 -9.05 -23.07
CA LEU A 177 -13.40 -8.86 -24.47
C LEU A 177 -11.99 -9.35 -24.81
N LEU A 178 -11.04 -9.41 -23.88
CA LEU A 178 -9.69 -9.95 -24.16
C LEU A 178 -9.73 -11.38 -24.76
N PRO A 179 -10.63 -12.28 -24.32
CA PRO A 179 -10.76 -13.62 -24.91
C PRO A 179 -11.20 -13.65 -26.37
N ILE A 180 -11.81 -12.58 -26.88
CA ILE A 180 -12.51 -12.57 -28.18
C ILE A 180 -11.73 -11.76 -29.22
N VAL A 181 -10.93 -10.77 -28.78
CA VAL A 181 -10.25 -9.85 -29.68
C VAL A 181 -9.04 -10.50 -30.37
N PRO A 182 -8.77 -10.18 -31.65
CA PRO A 182 -7.65 -10.76 -32.41
C PRO A 182 -6.27 -10.41 -31.82
N ASN A 183 -6.11 -9.22 -31.23
CA ASN A 183 -4.87 -8.79 -30.63
C ASN A 183 -5.12 -8.28 -29.19
N PRO A 184 -4.98 -9.17 -28.20
CA PRO A 184 -5.24 -8.83 -26.79
C PRO A 184 -4.38 -7.68 -26.26
N PHE A 185 -3.10 -7.60 -26.68
CA PHE A 185 -2.20 -6.57 -26.18
C PHE A 185 -2.58 -5.16 -26.69
N LEU A 186 -2.84 -5.01 -27.98
CA LEU A 186 -3.28 -3.72 -28.53
C LEU A 186 -4.62 -3.28 -27.94
N PHE A 187 -5.53 -4.22 -27.73
CA PHE A 187 -6.80 -3.95 -27.06
C PHE A 187 -6.60 -3.49 -25.62
N TYR A 188 -5.71 -4.15 -24.85
CA TYR A 188 -5.35 -3.75 -23.50
C TYR A 188 -4.80 -2.33 -23.44
N VAL A 189 -3.83 -1.99 -24.30
CA VAL A 189 -3.23 -0.65 -24.39
C VAL A 189 -4.28 0.40 -24.79
N GLY A 190 -5.05 0.13 -25.84
CA GLY A 190 -6.06 1.05 -26.37
C GLY A 190 -7.17 1.36 -25.37
N THR A 191 -7.70 0.32 -24.71
CA THR A 191 -8.75 0.50 -23.68
C THR A 191 -8.21 1.20 -22.44
N SER A 192 -6.95 0.98 -22.07
CA SER A 192 -6.31 1.69 -20.97
C SER A 192 -6.12 3.17 -21.25
N LEU A 193 -5.71 3.55 -22.48
CA LEU A 193 -5.63 4.94 -22.91
C LEU A 193 -7.02 5.60 -22.94
N PHE A 194 -8.02 4.92 -23.51
CA PHE A 194 -9.40 5.42 -23.55
C PHE A 194 -9.93 5.67 -22.13
N SER A 195 -9.76 4.71 -21.23
CA SER A 195 -10.19 4.84 -19.82
C SER A 195 -9.52 6.03 -19.13
N THR A 196 -8.24 6.24 -19.39
CA THR A 196 -7.47 7.37 -18.84
C THR A 196 -8.03 8.71 -19.32
N LEU A 197 -8.25 8.86 -20.62
CA LEU A 197 -8.82 10.08 -21.23
C LEU A 197 -10.23 10.35 -20.73
N PHE A 198 -11.08 9.32 -20.74
CA PHE A 198 -12.47 9.44 -20.31
C PHE A 198 -12.57 9.78 -18.82
N SER A 199 -11.77 9.13 -17.97
CA SER A 199 -11.69 9.45 -16.53
C SER A 199 -11.25 10.89 -16.30
N CYS A 200 -10.26 11.36 -17.06
CA CYS A 200 -9.78 12.73 -16.97
C CYS A 200 -10.88 13.74 -17.36
N TRP A 201 -11.55 13.51 -18.49
CA TRP A 201 -12.66 14.35 -18.94
C TRP A 201 -13.80 14.36 -17.92
N TRP A 202 -14.26 13.19 -17.46
CA TRP A 202 -15.36 13.08 -16.50
C TRP A 202 -15.02 13.72 -15.15
N LEU A 203 -13.80 13.55 -14.66
CA LEU A 203 -13.35 14.18 -13.43
C LEU A 203 -13.35 15.70 -13.54
N ASN A 204 -12.84 16.26 -14.65
CA ASN A 204 -12.87 17.70 -14.90
C ASN A 204 -14.28 18.24 -15.03
N TYR A 205 -15.17 17.54 -15.72
CA TYR A 205 -16.59 17.89 -15.77
C TYR A 205 -17.21 17.92 -14.37
N THR A 206 -16.91 16.91 -13.53
CA THR A 206 -17.40 16.83 -12.15
C THR A 206 -16.88 17.99 -11.31
N ILE A 207 -15.61 18.36 -11.42
CA ILE A 207 -14.99 19.49 -10.71
C ILE A 207 -15.63 20.81 -11.16
N SER A 208 -15.78 21.03 -12.46
CA SER A 208 -16.34 22.26 -13.01
C SER A 208 -17.81 22.45 -12.64
N LYS A 209 -18.58 21.36 -12.57
CA LYS A 209 -19.98 21.38 -12.10
C LYS A 209 -20.08 21.68 -10.61
N GLU A 210 -19.18 21.12 -9.80
CA GLU A 210 -19.21 21.28 -8.34
C GLU A 210 -18.68 22.63 -7.87
N TYR A 211 -17.65 23.14 -8.58
CA TYR A 211 -16.95 24.40 -8.25
C TYR A 211 -16.83 25.31 -9.47
N PRO A 212 -17.97 25.93 -9.95
CA PRO A 212 -17.93 26.83 -11.11
C PRO A 212 -17.02 28.04 -10.90
N TRP A 213 -16.76 28.40 -9.66
CA TRP A 213 -15.90 29.50 -9.25
C TRP A 213 -14.40 29.16 -9.24
N LEU A 214 -14.04 27.87 -9.36
CA LEU A 214 -12.64 27.41 -9.32
C LEU A 214 -11.94 27.76 -10.65
N LYS A 215 -11.26 28.89 -10.65
CA LYS A 215 -10.51 29.40 -11.80
C LYS A 215 -9.02 29.45 -11.45
N THR A 216 -8.19 28.76 -12.21
CA THR A 216 -6.75 28.73 -12.05
C THR A 216 -6.06 29.49 -13.17
N ALA A 217 -5.03 30.27 -12.83
CA ALA A 217 -4.24 31.06 -13.78
C ALA A 217 -2.74 30.79 -13.51
N GLU A 218 -2.23 29.67 -14.04
CA GLU A 218 -0.89 29.18 -13.73
C GLU A 218 0.23 30.14 -14.18
N SER A 219 -0.05 31.10 -15.04
CA SER A 219 0.87 32.21 -15.38
C SER A 219 1.29 33.02 -14.15
N LYS A 220 0.41 33.14 -13.15
CA LYS A 220 0.67 33.81 -11.86
C LYS A 220 1.42 32.92 -10.85
N GLY A 221 1.67 31.66 -11.15
CA GLY A 221 2.26 30.70 -10.21
C GLY A 221 3.64 31.07 -9.71
N LYS A 222 4.47 31.75 -10.54
CA LYS A 222 5.81 32.19 -10.14
C LYS A 222 5.78 33.29 -9.04
N SER A 223 4.82 34.21 -9.10
CA SER A 223 4.63 35.23 -8.04
C SER A 223 4.11 34.56 -6.76
N LEU A 224 3.08 33.70 -6.90
CA LEU A 224 2.51 32.96 -5.78
C LEU A 224 3.53 32.05 -5.08
N PHE A 225 4.46 31.45 -5.80
CA PHE A 225 5.54 30.66 -5.22
C PHE A 225 6.40 31.46 -4.23
N LYS A 226 6.61 32.75 -4.48
CA LYS A 226 7.32 33.64 -3.57
C LYS A 226 6.46 34.09 -2.39
N GLU A 227 5.15 34.18 -2.58
CA GLU A 227 4.20 34.62 -1.55
C GLU A 227 3.85 33.51 -0.54
N TYR A 228 4.01 32.22 -0.91
CA TYR A 228 3.69 31.06 -0.05
C TYR A 228 4.92 30.20 0.30
N PRO A 229 5.96 30.75 0.96
CA PRO A 229 7.17 30.01 1.30
C PRO A 229 6.89 28.85 2.26
N GLU A 230 5.85 28.95 3.09
CA GLU A 230 5.45 27.90 4.04
C GLU A 230 4.94 26.62 3.35
N VAL A 231 4.23 26.76 2.22
CA VAL A 231 3.79 25.60 1.42
C VAL A 231 5.01 24.80 0.97
N ILE A 232 6.05 25.50 0.50
CA ILE A 232 7.29 24.86 0.02
C ILE A 232 8.07 24.23 1.17
N LYS A 233 8.18 24.92 2.32
CA LYS A 233 8.83 24.37 3.51
C LYS A 233 8.15 23.09 3.98
N LYS A 234 6.82 23.11 4.05
CA LYS A 234 6.01 21.93 4.44
C LYS A 234 6.14 20.80 3.44
N THR A 235 6.13 21.10 2.14
CA THR A 235 6.33 20.11 1.07
C THR A 235 7.68 19.41 1.21
N LYS A 236 8.77 20.16 1.42
CA LYS A 236 10.10 19.57 1.64
C LYS A 236 10.13 18.64 2.86
N GLN A 237 9.53 19.04 3.98
CA GLN A 237 9.45 18.20 5.18
C GLN A 237 8.73 16.86 4.89
N ILE A 238 7.56 16.92 4.24
CA ILE A 238 6.79 15.72 3.92
C ILE A 238 7.53 14.84 2.89
N PHE A 239 8.22 15.45 1.93
CA PHE A 239 9.04 14.74 0.94
C PHE A 239 10.09 13.84 1.60
N PHE A 240 10.90 14.39 2.52
CA PHE A 240 11.94 13.61 3.20
C PHE A 240 11.37 12.46 4.04
N HIS A 241 10.19 12.64 4.62
CA HIS A 241 9.54 11.55 5.36
C HIS A 241 8.98 10.43 4.45
N ARG A 242 8.63 10.75 3.20
CA ARG A 242 7.97 9.78 2.30
C ARG A 242 8.87 9.12 1.29
N ILE A 243 9.98 9.75 0.92
CA ILE A 243 10.87 9.24 -0.12
C ILE A 243 11.34 7.81 0.17
N THR A 244 11.74 7.53 1.41
CA THR A 244 12.22 6.21 1.81
C THR A 244 11.12 5.15 1.72
N THR A 245 9.90 5.48 2.13
CA THR A 245 8.79 4.53 2.03
C THR A 245 8.54 4.10 0.58
N VAL A 246 8.62 5.06 -0.36
CA VAL A 246 8.43 4.72 -1.79
C VAL A 246 9.62 3.94 -2.33
N LEU A 247 10.84 4.30 -1.95
CA LEU A 247 12.04 3.55 -2.36
C LEU A 247 11.97 2.07 -1.92
N LEU A 248 11.54 1.82 -0.69
CA LEU A 248 11.38 0.47 -0.15
C LEU A 248 10.26 -0.30 -0.86
N LEU A 249 9.08 0.32 -1.05
CA LEU A 249 7.92 -0.36 -1.62
C LEU A 249 8.06 -0.62 -3.12
N GLN A 250 8.64 0.31 -3.88
CA GLN A 250 8.73 0.21 -5.34
C GLN A 250 10.09 -0.36 -5.81
N GLY A 251 11.11 -0.32 -4.97
CA GLY A 251 12.46 -0.78 -5.29
C GLY A 251 12.57 -2.29 -5.40
N THR A 252 11.96 -3.02 -4.46
CA THR A 252 12.10 -4.48 -4.37
C THR A 252 11.72 -5.22 -5.67
N PRO A 253 10.55 -5.00 -6.31
CA PRO A 253 10.21 -5.69 -7.56
C PRO A 253 11.14 -5.33 -8.72
N PHE A 254 11.65 -4.10 -8.77
CA PHE A 254 12.60 -3.67 -9.79
C PHE A 254 13.98 -4.34 -9.61
N ILE A 255 14.50 -4.35 -8.38
CA ILE A 255 15.77 -5.04 -8.08
C ILE A 255 15.60 -6.55 -8.31
N MET A 256 14.44 -7.13 -7.94
CA MET A 256 14.14 -8.54 -8.20
C MET A 256 14.23 -8.88 -9.69
N TYR A 257 13.75 -8.01 -10.58
CA TYR A 257 13.88 -8.21 -12.02
C TYR A 257 15.33 -8.29 -12.47
N ALA A 258 16.25 -7.55 -11.84
CA ALA A 258 17.66 -7.60 -12.19
C ALA A 258 18.31 -8.98 -11.91
N PHE A 259 17.73 -9.80 -11.02
CA PHE A 259 18.19 -11.13 -10.64
C PHE A 259 17.23 -12.25 -11.04
N SER A 260 16.21 -11.95 -11.85
CA SER A 260 15.18 -12.91 -12.28
C SER A 260 14.59 -12.54 -13.64
N THR A 261 13.42 -13.08 -13.97
CA THR A 261 12.66 -12.77 -15.18
C THR A 261 11.41 -11.96 -14.86
N LEU A 262 10.80 -11.30 -15.87
CA LEU A 262 9.51 -10.63 -15.73
C LEU A 262 8.42 -11.58 -15.24
N SER A 263 8.47 -12.85 -15.65
CA SER A 263 7.53 -13.89 -15.19
C SER A 263 7.63 -14.11 -13.68
N ILE A 264 8.84 -14.20 -13.12
CA ILE A 264 9.03 -14.34 -11.66
C ILE A 264 8.52 -13.10 -10.93
N VAL A 265 8.77 -11.89 -11.45
CA VAL A 265 8.20 -10.65 -10.88
C VAL A 265 6.67 -10.70 -10.90
N ALA A 266 6.05 -11.22 -11.99
CA ALA A 266 4.60 -11.40 -12.07
C ALA A 266 4.08 -12.41 -11.03
N TYR A 267 4.78 -13.54 -10.84
CA TYR A 267 4.41 -14.55 -9.84
C TYR A 267 4.51 -13.97 -8.42
N TYR A 268 5.60 -13.29 -8.10
CA TYR A 268 5.75 -12.57 -6.84
C TYR A 268 4.63 -11.54 -6.61
N ALA A 269 4.27 -10.77 -7.63
CA ALA A 269 3.18 -9.79 -7.55
C ALA A 269 1.81 -10.44 -7.27
N ASN A 270 1.58 -11.71 -7.64
CA ASN A 270 0.35 -12.43 -7.28
C ASN A 270 0.28 -12.73 -5.78
N TYR A 271 1.40 -13.14 -5.17
CA TYR A 271 1.48 -13.32 -3.72
C TYR A 271 1.34 -12.01 -2.98
N LEU A 272 1.98 -10.93 -3.48
CA LEU A 272 1.80 -9.59 -2.93
C LEU A 272 0.35 -9.09 -3.01
N LEU A 273 -0.40 -9.48 -4.06
CA LEU A 273 -1.83 -9.16 -4.16
C LEU A 273 -2.62 -9.79 -3.01
N ILE A 274 -2.39 -11.08 -2.72
CA ILE A 274 -3.05 -11.80 -1.62
C ILE A 274 -2.72 -11.15 -0.27
N VAL A 275 -1.43 -11.02 0.01
CA VAL A 275 -0.92 -10.47 1.28
C VAL A 275 -1.31 -9.00 1.45
N GLY A 276 -1.30 -8.22 0.36
CA GLY A 276 -1.71 -6.82 0.35
C GLY A 276 -3.17 -6.65 0.76
N LYS A 277 -4.08 -7.51 0.30
CA LYS A 277 -5.49 -7.47 0.70
C LYS A 277 -5.69 -7.79 2.19
N LEU A 278 -4.96 -8.74 2.73
CA LEU A 278 -4.96 -9.03 4.16
C LEU A 278 -4.39 -7.85 4.97
N LYS A 279 -3.30 -7.26 4.52
CA LYS A 279 -2.73 -6.05 5.12
C LYS A 279 -3.74 -4.91 5.16
N ASP A 280 -4.48 -4.67 4.07
CA ASP A 280 -5.50 -3.63 4.01
C ASP A 280 -6.60 -3.86 5.06
N VAL A 281 -7.09 -5.10 5.20
CA VAL A 281 -8.09 -5.47 6.21
C VAL A 281 -7.58 -5.23 7.62
N ILE A 282 -6.37 -5.71 7.94
CA ILE A 282 -5.75 -5.50 9.26
C ILE A 282 -5.59 -3.99 9.53
N SER A 283 -5.12 -3.22 8.53
CA SER A 283 -4.92 -1.78 8.66
C SER A 283 -6.23 -1.02 8.90
N MET A 284 -7.34 -1.45 8.31
CA MET A 284 -8.66 -0.86 8.54
C MET A 284 -9.09 -0.96 10.01
N VAL A 285 -8.85 -2.11 10.65
CA VAL A 285 -9.18 -2.32 12.08
C VAL A 285 -8.46 -1.30 12.98
N TYR A 286 -7.22 -0.98 12.64
CA TYR A 286 -6.37 -0.08 13.45
C TYR A 286 -6.29 1.36 12.92
N SER A 287 -7.06 1.73 11.91
CA SER A 287 -6.95 3.05 11.27
C SER A 287 -7.35 4.22 12.18
N SER A 288 -8.32 4.00 13.08
CA SER A 288 -8.83 5.02 14.00
C SER A 288 -7.99 5.19 15.28
N VAL A 289 -7.03 4.31 15.52
CA VAL A 289 -6.30 4.24 16.80
C VAL A 289 -5.32 5.39 16.98
N GLY A 290 -4.78 5.97 15.90
CA GLY A 290 -3.76 7.02 15.97
C GLY A 290 -4.19 8.25 16.77
N ALA A 291 -5.41 8.75 16.57
CA ALA A 291 -5.94 9.88 17.32
C ALA A 291 -6.15 9.54 18.80
N ALA A 292 -6.59 8.31 19.11
CA ALA A 292 -6.76 7.85 20.48
C ALA A 292 -5.43 7.74 21.23
N ILE A 293 -4.34 7.35 20.56
CA ILE A 293 -2.99 7.33 21.13
C ILE A 293 -2.54 8.74 21.51
N GLY A 294 -2.72 9.74 20.62
CA GLY A 294 -2.37 11.13 20.92
C GLY A 294 -3.06 11.66 22.17
N ASN A 295 -4.37 11.43 22.29
CA ASN A 295 -5.15 11.81 23.48
C ASN A 295 -4.65 11.08 24.74
N LEU A 296 -4.38 9.78 24.65
CA LEU A 296 -3.89 8.98 25.76
C LEU A 296 -2.52 9.48 26.28
N ILE A 297 -1.63 9.85 25.36
CA ILE A 297 -0.32 10.40 25.71
C ILE A 297 -0.47 11.77 26.39
N ALA A 298 -1.41 12.60 25.93
CA ALA A 298 -1.71 13.89 26.54
C ALA A 298 -2.26 13.78 27.98
N GLU A 299 -2.92 12.65 28.34
CA GLU A 299 -3.34 12.37 29.72
C GLU A 299 -2.15 12.19 30.69
N GLY A 300 -0.96 11.82 30.20
CA GLY A 300 0.29 11.73 30.95
C GLY A 300 0.42 10.53 31.90
N ASN A 301 -0.55 9.61 31.95
CA ASN A 301 -0.49 8.42 32.81
C ASN A 301 0.37 7.31 32.16
N LYS A 302 1.60 7.14 32.63
CA LYS A 302 2.59 6.21 32.07
C LYS A 302 2.10 4.75 32.06
N GLU A 303 1.55 4.26 33.16
CA GLU A 303 1.11 2.87 33.28
C GLU A 303 -0.02 2.57 32.28
N LYS A 304 -0.97 3.51 32.15
CA LYS A 304 -2.06 3.42 31.19
C LYS A 304 -1.54 3.45 29.75
N ILE A 305 -0.54 4.30 29.44
CA ILE A 305 0.09 4.42 28.12
C ILE A 305 0.79 3.11 27.76
N GLU A 306 1.62 2.55 28.66
CA GLU A 306 2.36 1.32 28.42
C GLU A 306 1.41 0.10 28.31
N ARG A 307 0.40 0.00 29.18
CA ARG A 307 -0.63 -1.03 29.09
C ARG A 307 -1.36 -1.00 27.75
N ARG A 308 -1.74 0.18 27.25
CA ARG A 308 -2.38 0.36 25.96
C ARG A 308 -1.45 0.09 24.77
N PHE A 309 -0.17 0.38 24.91
CA PHE A 309 0.82 -0.01 23.91
C PHE A 309 0.82 -1.53 23.71
N TRP A 310 0.92 -2.29 24.80
CA TRP A 310 0.93 -3.75 24.72
C TRP A 310 -0.41 -4.31 24.24
N GLU A 311 -1.52 -3.73 24.65
CA GLU A 311 -2.84 -4.10 24.16
C GLU A 311 -2.94 -4.00 22.62
N LEU A 312 -2.49 -2.91 22.05
CA LEU A 312 -2.51 -2.68 20.62
C LEU A 312 -1.45 -3.50 19.87
N TYR A 313 -0.27 -3.63 20.44
CA TYR A 313 0.81 -4.39 19.84
C TYR A 313 0.46 -5.89 19.79
N ASP A 314 0.01 -6.45 20.89
CA ASP A 314 -0.31 -7.86 21.02
C ASP A 314 -1.53 -8.26 20.19
N SER A 315 -2.59 -7.46 20.19
CA SER A 315 -3.77 -7.73 19.37
C SER A 315 -3.45 -7.68 17.87
N ARG A 316 -2.64 -6.71 17.44
CA ARG A 316 -2.18 -6.63 16.03
C ARG A 316 -1.30 -7.81 15.67
N PHE A 317 -0.36 -8.17 16.53
CA PHE A 317 0.54 -9.30 16.34
C PHE A 317 -0.23 -10.62 16.24
N CYS A 318 -1.22 -10.85 17.09
CA CYS A 318 -2.11 -12.00 17.04
C CYS A 318 -2.87 -12.07 15.68
N MET A 319 -3.46 -10.97 15.22
CA MET A 319 -4.13 -10.93 13.92
C MET A 319 -3.17 -11.21 12.76
N VAL A 320 -1.95 -10.68 12.81
CA VAL A 320 -0.91 -10.93 11.82
C VAL A 320 -0.50 -12.40 11.84
N ALA A 321 -0.30 -13.00 13.02
CA ALA A 321 0.03 -14.41 13.16
C ALA A 321 -1.04 -15.31 12.51
N ILE A 322 -2.31 -15.11 12.86
CA ILE A 322 -3.43 -15.87 12.28
C ILE A 322 -3.44 -15.72 10.75
N ALA A 323 -3.39 -14.48 10.25
CA ALA A 323 -3.47 -14.21 8.82
C ALA A 323 -2.31 -14.86 8.05
N PHE A 324 -1.07 -14.75 8.56
CA PHE A 324 0.10 -15.25 7.85
C PHE A 324 0.32 -16.75 7.97
N ILE A 325 -0.11 -17.39 9.05
CA ILE A 325 -0.19 -18.85 9.11
C ILE A 325 -1.20 -19.35 8.06
N CYS A 326 -2.37 -18.73 7.93
CA CYS A 326 -3.31 -19.07 6.86
C CYS A 326 -2.71 -18.85 5.46
N VAL A 327 -1.96 -17.74 5.24
CA VAL A 327 -1.27 -17.50 3.97
C VAL A 327 -0.26 -18.60 3.67
N TYR A 328 0.51 -19.03 4.65
CA TYR A 328 1.52 -20.06 4.50
C TYR A 328 0.90 -21.37 3.95
N PHE A 329 -0.20 -21.82 4.55
CA PHE A 329 -0.85 -23.07 4.14
C PHE A 329 -1.75 -22.96 2.90
N LEU A 330 -2.36 -21.79 2.67
CA LEU A 330 -3.40 -21.67 1.65
C LEU A 330 -2.95 -20.98 0.36
N SER A 331 -1.84 -20.21 0.36
CA SER A 331 -1.49 -19.43 -0.83
C SER A 331 -1.01 -20.29 -2.00
N HIS A 332 -0.20 -21.31 -1.78
CA HIS A 332 0.25 -22.22 -2.84
C HIS A 332 -0.91 -22.99 -3.48
N PRO A 333 -1.77 -23.69 -2.70
CA PRO A 333 -2.96 -24.33 -3.26
C PRO A 333 -3.91 -23.37 -3.98
N PHE A 334 -4.04 -22.13 -3.44
CA PHE A 334 -4.86 -21.11 -4.09
C PHE A 334 -4.27 -20.67 -5.44
N ILE A 335 -2.97 -20.36 -5.50
CA ILE A 335 -2.30 -19.96 -6.75
C ILE A 335 -2.38 -21.09 -7.79
N ALA A 336 -2.14 -22.33 -7.36
CA ALA A 336 -2.23 -23.49 -8.24
C ALA A 336 -3.65 -23.65 -8.83
N LEU A 337 -4.69 -23.49 -8.02
CA LEU A 337 -6.08 -23.54 -8.46
C LEU A 337 -6.48 -22.34 -9.33
N TRP A 338 -6.02 -21.14 -8.94
CA TRP A 338 -6.42 -19.88 -9.58
C TRP A 338 -5.72 -19.65 -10.92
N LEU A 339 -4.40 -19.79 -10.95
CA LEU A 339 -3.57 -19.47 -12.12
C LEU A 339 -2.96 -20.72 -12.77
N GLY A 340 -2.70 -21.77 -12.00
CA GLY A 340 -2.03 -22.98 -12.42
C GLY A 340 -0.72 -23.23 -11.67
N GLU A 341 -0.30 -24.49 -11.60
CA GLU A 341 0.87 -24.91 -10.82
C GLU A 341 2.18 -24.25 -11.24
N LYS A 342 2.34 -23.95 -12.53
CA LYS A 342 3.54 -23.28 -13.06
C LYS A 342 3.78 -21.88 -12.47
N TYR A 343 2.78 -21.29 -11.83
CA TYR A 343 2.85 -19.95 -11.22
C TYR A 343 3.11 -19.99 -9.71
N VAL A 344 3.25 -21.19 -9.14
CA VAL A 344 3.58 -21.37 -7.72
C VAL A 344 5.07 -21.08 -7.51
N LEU A 345 5.38 -20.24 -6.53
CA LEU A 345 6.77 -19.91 -6.13
C LEU A 345 7.31 -20.96 -5.14
N GLY A 346 8.63 -20.98 -4.96
CA GLY A 346 9.26 -21.84 -3.95
C GLY A 346 8.86 -21.47 -2.53
N ASN A 347 8.78 -22.46 -1.64
CA ASN A 347 8.43 -22.28 -0.21
C ASN A 347 9.33 -21.26 0.49
N PHE A 348 10.62 -21.24 0.17
CA PHE A 348 11.58 -20.30 0.78
C PHE A 348 11.20 -18.85 0.49
N LEU A 349 10.84 -18.53 -0.75
CA LEU A 349 10.39 -17.19 -1.12
C LEU A 349 9.08 -16.80 -0.42
N LEU A 350 8.13 -17.74 -0.28
CA LEU A 350 6.89 -17.50 0.46
C LEU A 350 7.17 -17.18 1.93
N ILE A 351 8.06 -17.92 2.59
CA ILE A 351 8.45 -17.66 3.98
C ILE A 351 9.08 -16.27 4.11
N LEU A 352 10.01 -15.92 3.22
CA LEU A 352 10.62 -14.59 3.22
C LEU A 352 9.58 -13.47 3.04
N LEU A 353 8.63 -13.66 2.12
CA LEU A 353 7.55 -12.71 1.89
C LEU A 353 6.67 -12.53 3.15
N ILE A 354 6.32 -13.63 3.81
CA ILE A 354 5.55 -13.63 5.05
C ILE A 354 6.29 -12.85 6.16
N ILE A 355 7.57 -13.11 6.34
CA ILE A 355 8.40 -12.41 7.33
C ILE A 355 8.47 -10.92 7.02
N ASP A 356 8.81 -10.55 5.78
CA ASP A 356 8.91 -9.15 5.33
C ASP A 356 7.62 -8.37 5.60
N GLN A 357 6.49 -8.93 5.21
CA GLN A 357 5.20 -8.25 5.37
C GLN A 357 4.68 -8.29 6.82
N SER A 358 5.01 -9.31 7.60
CA SER A 358 4.65 -9.37 9.02
C SER A 358 5.34 -8.25 9.82
N ILE A 359 6.63 -8.04 9.59
CA ILE A 359 7.38 -6.92 10.17
C ILE A 359 6.77 -5.59 9.76
N PHE A 360 6.46 -5.42 8.47
CA PHE A 360 5.87 -4.18 7.95
C PHE A 360 4.52 -3.83 8.59
N ILE A 361 3.68 -4.82 8.93
CA ILE A 361 2.38 -4.57 9.56
C ILE A 361 2.53 -4.34 11.05
N THR A 362 3.32 -5.15 11.75
CA THR A 362 3.47 -5.07 13.21
C THR A 362 4.16 -3.80 13.67
N ARG A 363 5.11 -3.27 12.87
CA ARG A 363 5.80 -1.99 13.15
C ARG A 363 4.85 -0.80 13.35
N SER A 364 3.68 -0.83 12.74
CA SER A 364 2.74 0.30 12.75
C SER A 364 2.37 0.76 14.17
N THR A 365 2.34 -0.15 15.17
CA THR A 365 2.07 0.23 16.57
C THR A 365 3.20 1.10 17.12
N VAL A 366 4.45 0.69 16.89
CA VAL A 366 5.63 1.47 17.31
C VAL A 366 5.64 2.84 16.63
N ASP A 367 5.42 2.88 15.31
CA ASP A 367 5.38 4.13 14.53
C ASP A 367 4.27 5.08 15.00
N GLN A 368 3.08 4.54 15.35
CA GLN A 368 1.97 5.34 15.88
C GLN A 368 2.29 5.97 17.24
N TYR A 369 2.98 5.25 18.12
CA TYR A 369 3.41 5.78 19.42
C TYR A 369 4.55 6.79 19.29
N ILE A 370 5.55 6.54 18.43
CA ILE A 370 6.60 7.51 18.10
C ILE A 370 5.98 8.83 17.62
N SER A 371 5.01 8.74 16.69
CA SER A 371 4.28 9.91 16.18
C SER A 371 3.44 10.59 17.26
N GLY A 372 2.78 9.80 18.13
CA GLY A 372 1.96 10.31 19.23
C GLY A 372 2.77 11.07 20.27
N PHE A 373 3.98 10.59 20.61
CA PHE A 373 4.93 11.29 21.48
C PHE A 373 5.62 12.48 20.80
N GLY A 374 5.46 12.67 19.49
CA GLY A 374 6.14 13.74 18.74
C GLY A 374 7.65 13.51 18.60
N ILE A 375 8.11 12.26 18.64
CA ILE A 375 9.53 11.90 18.52
C ILE A 375 9.91 11.89 17.04
N PHE A 376 10.52 12.97 16.54
CA PHE A 376 10.90 13.13 15.12
C PHE A 376 12.41 13.35 14.94
N ARG A 377 13.23 13.03 15.94
CA ARG A 377 14.69 13.26 15.88
C ARG A 377 15.42 12.27 14.97
N ASP A 378 14.80 11.17 14.61
CA ASP A 378 15.38 10.09 13.83
C ASP A 378 15.14 10.22 12.30
N ILE A 379 15.14 11.45 11.78
CA ILE A 379 14.97 11.75 10.34
C ILE A 379 15.94 10.94 9.46
N TRP A 380 17.11 10.60 9.99
CA TRP A 380 18.11 9.80 9.32
C TRP A 380 17.72 8.30 9.18
N ALA A 381 16.93 7.76 10.13
CA ALA A 381 16.66 6.32 10.19
C ALA A 381 15.97 5.75 8.93
N PRO A 382 14.93 6.38 8.36
CA PRO A 382 14.38 5.92 7.08
C PRO A 382 15.39 5.96 5.93
N MET A 383 16.29 6.96 5.89
CA MET A 383 17.30 7.07 4.82
C MET A 383 18.33 5.93 4.93
N VAL A 384 18.77 5.62 6.15
CA VAL A 384 19.69 4.50 6.42
C VAL A 384 18.98 3.16 6.13
N GLU A 385 17.70 3.02 6.50
CA GLU A 385 16.88 1.84 6.15
C GLU A 385 16.89 1.61 4.63
N GLY A 386 16.62 2.67 3.85
CA GLY A 386 16.65 2.60 2.38
C GLY A 386 18.02 2.24 1.82
N ALA A 387 19.09 2.83 2.36
CA ALA A 387 20.46 2.55 1.93
C ALA A 387 20.86 1.10 2.24
N ILE A 388 20.58 0.61 3.45
CA ILE A 388 20.81 -0.79 3.83
C ILE A 388 20.00 -1.74 2.94
N ASN A 389 18.71 -1.40 2.69
CA ASN A 389 17.84 -2.21 1.85
C ASN A 389 18.45 -2.39 0.44
N ILE A 390 18.81 -1.29 -0.22
CA ILE A 390 19.37 -1.34 -1.58
C ILE A 390 20.71 -2.09 -1.58
N ALA A 391 21.61 -1.77 -0.66
CA ALA A 391 22.92 -2.42 -0.59
C ALA A 391 22.82 -3.93 -0.31
N ALA A 392 21.97 -4.32 0.67
CA ALA A 392 21.77 -5.72 1.02
C ALA A 392 21.00 -6.47 -0.08
N ALA A 393 19.95 -5.85 -0.68
CA ALA A 393 19.22 -6.46 -1.78
C ALA A 393 20.10 -6.73 -3.00
N LEU A 394 20.98 -5.80 -3.36
CA LEU A 394 21.96 -6.02 -4.43
C LEU A 394 23.00 -7.06 -4.03
N GLY A 395 23.62 -6.94 -2.85
CA GLY A 395 24.66 -7.86 -2.39
C GLY A 395 24.16 -9.30 -2.26
N LEU A 396 23.04 -9.51 -1.58
CA LEU A 396 22.43 -10.83 -1.42
C LEU A 396 21.80 -11.33 -2.73
N GLY A 397 21.31 -10.42 -3.58
CA GLY A 397 20.84 -10.75 -4.92
C GLY A 397 21.93 -11.39 -5.78
N PHE A 398 23.16 -10.91 -5.70
CA PHE A 398 24.32 -11.55 -6.38
C PHE A 398 24.67 -12.92 -5.81
N LEU A 399 24.42 -13.17 -4.51
CA LEU A 399 24.78 -14.42 -3.85
C LEU A 399 23.74 -15.53 -4.04
N ILE A 400 22.45 -15.20 -3.87
CA ILE A 400 21.35 -16.19 -3.83
C ILE A 400 20.17 -15.83 -4.74
N GLY A 401 20.38 -14.91 -5.71
CA GLY A 401 19.35 -14.56 -6.68
C GLY A 401 18.22 -13.69 -6.09
N TYR A 402 17.04 -13.84 -6.66
CA TYR A 402 15.89 -12.98 -6.33
C TYR A 402 15.37 -13.17 -4.89
N GLU A 403 15.58 -14.31 -4.25
CA GLU A 403 15.31 -14.52 -2.82
C GLU A 403 16.18 -13.60 -1.95
N GLY A 404 17.43 -13.38 -2.37
CA GLY A 404 18.36 -12.47 -1.69
C GLY A 404 17.88 -11.03 -1.67
N VAL A 405 17.11 -10.61 -2.66
CA VAL A 405 16.54 -9.26 -2.71
C VAL A 405 15.55 -9.06 -1.56
N ILE A 406 14.68 -10.05 -1.28
CA ILE A 406 13.73 -9.97 -0.17
C ILE A 406 14.45 -10.09 1.17
N LEU A 407 15.45 -10.97 1.26
CA LEU A 407 16.26 -11.09 2.46
C LEU A 407 16.97 -9.77 2.81
N GLY A 408 17.43 -9.02 1.79
CA GLY A 408 17.96 -7.67 1.97
C GLY A 408 16.95 -6.68 2.53
N SER A 409 15.69 -6.76 2.09
CA SER A 409 14.58 -5.98 2.68
C SER A 409 14.36 -6.34 4.14
N ILE A 410 14.30 -7.62 4.47
CA ILE A 410 14.16 -8.10 5.85
C ILE A 410 15.32 -7.60 6.72
N LEU A 411 16.55 -7.68 6.25
CA LEU A 411 17.74 -7.24 7.00
C LEU A 411 17.65 -5.75 7.36
N SER A 412 17.27 -4.89 6.41
CA SER A 412 17.09 -3.46 6.66
C SER A 412 15.99 -3.18 7.68
N GLN A 413 14.87 -3.90 7.59
CA GLN A 413 13.77 -3.80 8.53
C GLN A 413 14.16 -4.29 9.93
N VAL A 414 14.91 -5.38 10.05
CA VAL A 414 15.37 -5.88 11.35
C VAL A 414 16.24 -4.83 12.03
N ILE A 415 17.21 -4.23 11.33
CA ILE A 415 18.13 -3.25 11.92
C ILE A 415 17.37 -1.98 12.36
N ILE A 416 16.55 -1.40 11.48
CA ILE A 416 15.95 -0.10 11.76
C ILE A 416 14.58 -0.25 12.46
N ILE A 417 13.73 -1.14 12.00
CA ILE A 417 12.35 -1.24 12.48
C ILE A 417 12.24 -2.12 13.72
N CYS A 418 12.93 -3.28 13.71
CA CYS A 418 12.81 -4.20 14.86
C CYS A 418 13.75 -3.84 16.00
N ILE A 419 14.88 -3.15 15.74
CA ILE A 419 15.87 -2.80 16.76
C ILE A 419 15.83 -1.31 17.09
N TRP A 420 16.16 -0.43 16.14
CA TRP A 420 16.31 1.00 16.41
C TRP A 420 15.03 1.69 16.88
N LYS A 421 13.92 1.53 16.16
CA LYS A 421 12.67 2.22 16.49
C LYS A 421 12.09 1.84 17.86
N PRO A 422 12.08 0.57 18.30
CA PRO A 422 11.72 0.22 19.67
C PRO A 422 12.65 0.84 20.71
N ILE A 423 13.98 0.85 20.49
CA ILE A 423 14.92 1.52 21.38
C ILE A 423 14.55 2.99 21.53
N LEU A 424 14.31 3.68 20.43
CA LEU A 424 13.91 5.09 20.43
C LEU A 424 12.59 5.32 21.20
N LEU A 425 11.56 4.50 20.94
CA LEU A 425 10.27 4.61 21.61
C LEU A 425 10.36 4.35 23.12
N PHE A 426 11.06 3.28 23.51
CA PHE A 426 11.14 2.90 24.92
C PHE A 426 12.02 3.86 25.71
N HIS A 427 13.09 4.39 25.11
CA HIS A 427 13.97 5.35 25.76
C HIS A 427 13.32 6.74 25.90
N ASP A 428 12.81 7.31 24.81
CA ASP A 428 12.34 8.71 24.77
C ASP A 428 10.85 8.85 25.11
N GLY A 429 10.03 7.88 24.69
CA GLY A 429 8.57 7.93 24.85
C GLY A 429 8.10 7.26 26.13
N LEU A 430 8.14 5.93 26.17
CA LEU A 430 7.63 5.14 27.28
C LEU A 430 8.50 5.24 28.55
N LYS A 431 9.78 5.57 28.41
CA LYS A 431 10.76 5.64 29.51
C LYS A 431 10.78 4.37 30.36
N SER A 432 10.79 3.21 29.68
CA SER A 432 10.83 1.87 30.24
C SER A 432 11.89 1.02 29.53
N SER A 433 12.22 -0.15 30.10
CA SER A 433 13.28 -1.00 29.54
C SER A 433 12.86 -1.61 28.19
N VAL A 434 13.63 -1.35 27.14
CA VAL A 434 13.44 -1.95 25.82
C VAL A 434 13.62 -3.47 25.83
N MET A 435 14.36 -4.02 26.82
CA MET A 435 14.56 -5.47 26.94
C MET A 435 13.24 -6.23 27.13
N ILE A 436 12.23 -5.59 27.75
CA ILE A 436 10.88 -6.15 27.88
C ILE A 436 10.27 -6.36 26.49
N TYR A 437 10.47 -5.38 25.58
CA TYR A 437 9.99 -5.48 24.21
C TYR A 437 10.66 -6.64 23.47
N PHE A 438 11.99 -6.69 23.46
CA PHE A 438 12.72 -7.74 22.75
C PHE A 438 12.38 -9.14 23.25
N ARG A 439 12.35 -9.35 24.60
CA ARG A 439 11.97 -10.64 25.16
C ARG A 439 10.56 -11.08 24.75
N ARG A 440 9.59 -10.15 24.78
CA ARG A 440 8.20 -10.47 24.42
C ARG A 440 8.07 -10.74 22.91
N VAL A 441 8.74 -9.96 22.06
CA VAL A 441 8.66 -10.12 20.60
C VAL A 441 9.33 -11.41 20.15
N VAL A 442 10.55 -11.68 20.62
CA VAL A 442 11.26 -12.93 20.32
C VAL A 442 10.46 -14.15 20.76
N PHE A 443 9.91 -14.13 21.99
CA PHE A 443 9.05 -15.20 22.48
C PHE A 443 7.85 -15.46 21.56
N ARG A 444 7.17 -14.41 21.08
CA ARG A 444 6.02 -14.55 20.16
C ARG A 444 6.41 -15.15 18.82
N TYR A 445 7.56 -14.73 18.26
CA TYR A 445 8.05 -15.33 17.02
C TYR A 445 8.41 -16.80 17.19
N ILE A 446 9.00 -17.19 18.33
CA ILE A 446 9.27 -18.59 18.65
C ILE A 446 7.98 -19.40 18.71
N VAL A 447 6.93 -18.89 19.39
CA VAL A 447 5.62 -19.53 19.46
C VAL A 447 5.04 -19.73 18.07
N ILE A 448 5.04 -18.68 17.20
CA ILE A 448 4.54 -18.81 15.82
C ILE A 448 5.30 -19.87 15.02
N VAL A 449 6.62 -19.96 15.18
CA VAL A 449 7.40 -21.00 14.48
C VAL A 449 6.97 -22.39 14.94
N ILE A 450 6.75 -22.58 16.26
CA ILE A 450 6.24 -23.84 16.81
C ILE A 450 4.85 -24.13 16.25
N ASP A 451 3.96 -23.14 16.20
CA ASP A 451 2.61 -23.28 15.65
C ASP A 451 2.64 -23.71 14.19
N VAL A 452 3.48 -23.06 13.36
CA VAL A 452 3.62 -23.43 11.93
C VAL A 452 4.06 -24.88 11.80
N ILE A 453 5.05 -25.32 12.60
CA ILE A 453 5.52 -26.73 12.59
C ILE A 453 4.40 -27.67 13.05
N ALA A 454 3.68 -27.33 14.12
CA ALA A 454 2.57 -28.16 14.61
C ALA A 454 1.44 -28.27 13.60
N PHE A 455 1.07 -27.15 12.96
CA PHE A 455 0.06 -27.14 11.89
C PHE A 455 0.53 -27.86 10.62
N ASP A 456 1.82 -27.82 10.29
CA ASP A 456 2.36 -28.57 9.14
C ASP A 456 2.13 -30.06 9.33
N TYR A 457 2.45 -30.61 10.52
CA TYR A 457 2.12 -32.00 10.87
C TYR A 457 0.61 -32.27 10.88
N LEU A 458 -0.20 -31.37 11.43
CA LEU A 458 -1.65 -31.56 11.51
C LEU A 458 -2.28 -31.55 10.12
N PHE A 459 -1.93 -30.55 9.30
CA PHE A 459 -2.54 -30.38 7.98
C PHE A 459 -2.02 -31.35 6.93
N ALA A 460 -0.83 -31.94 7.11
CA ALA A 460 -0.34 -33.02 6.26
C ALA A 460 -1.34 -34.20 6.16
N PHE A 461 -2.17 -34.42 7.21
CA PHE A 461 -3.18 -35.47 7.20
C PHE A 461 -4.51 -35.08 6.55
N PHE A 462 -4.83 -33.76 6.48
CA PHE A 462 -6.16 -33.27 6.10
C PHE A 462 -6.19 -32.42 4.83
N LEU A 463 -5.08 -31.75 4.49
CA LEU A 463 -5.03 -30.86 3.34
C LEU A 463 -4.62 -31.64 2.08
N PRO A 464 -5.48 -31.70 1.06
CA PRO A 464 -5.08 -32.22 -0.24
C PRO A 464 -4.01 -31.29 -0.84
N HIS A 465 -2.99 -31.87 -1.46
CA HIS A 465 -1.97 -31.11 -2.18
C HIS A 465 -2.54 -30.35 -3.40
N ARG A 466 -3.70 -30.81 -3.92
CA ARG A 466 -4.36 -30.25 -5.10
C ARG A 466 -5.85 -30.14 -4.90
N PHE A 467 -6.40 -29.03 -5.33
CA PHE A 467 -7.84 -28.77 -5.33
C PHE A 467 -8.36 -28.69 -6.76
N SER A 468 -9.45 -29.39 -7.05
CA SER A 468 -10.11 -29.36 -8.36
C SER A 468 -11.21 -28.31 -8.47
N SER A 469 -11.66 -27.75 -7.34
CA SER A 469 -12.80 -26.83 -7.29
C SER A 469 -12.58 -25.72 -6.29
N TYR A 470 -12.97 -24.50 -6.66
CA TYR A 470 -12.98 -23.33 -5.76
C TYR A 470 -13.90 -23.54 -4.56
N PHE A 471 -15.00 -24.27 -4.73
CA PHE A 471 -15.91 -24.55 -3.63
C PHE A 471 -15.27 -25.44 -2.57
N VAL A 472 -14.60 -26.52 -3.00
CA VAL A 472 -13.85 -27.43 -2.11
C VAL A 472 -12.71 -26.67 -1.42
N PHE A 473 -11.93 -25.89 -2.17
CA PHE A 473 -10.89 -25.04 -1.61
C PHE A 473 -11.44 -24.04 -0.57
N GLY A 474 -12.58 -23.42 -0.85
CA GLY A 474 -13.25 -22.49 0.08
C GLY A 474 -13.64 -23.16 1.39
N GLY A 475 -14.19 -24.39 1.34
CA GLY A 475 -14.51 -25.18 2.51
C GLY A 475 -13.27 -25.49 3.36
N TYR A 476 -12.20 -25.99 2.72
CA TYR A 476 -10.93 -26.25 3.41
C TYR A 476 -10.29 -24.97 3.98
N SER A 477 -10.31 -23.88 3.24
CA SER A 477 -9.79 -22.60 3.70
C SER A 477 -10.50 -22.09 4.96
N LEU A 478 -11.82 -22.28 5.02
CA LEU A 478 -12.63 -21.94 6.18
C LEU A 478 -12.25 -22.82 7.39
N VAL A 479 -12.10 -24.13 7.20
CA VAL A 479 -11.67 -25.04 8.27
C VAL A 479 -10.28 -24.67 8.79
N VAL A 480 -9.30 -24.46 7.90
CA VAL A 480 -7.95 -24.02 8.27
C VAL A 480 -8.01 -22.69 9.05
N ALA A 481 -8.75 -21.70 8.54
CA ALA A 481 -8.87 -20.40 9.19
C ALA A 481 -9.50 -20.52 10.59
N ILE A 482 -10.52 -21.36 10.77
CA ILE A 482 -11.16 -21.60 12.08
C ILE A 482 -10.17 -22.26 13.04
N ILE A 483 -9.50 -23.35 12.61
CA ILE A 483 -8.54 -24.06 13.47
C ILE A 483 -7.41 -23.14 13.91
N VAL A 484 -6.76 -22.46 12.95
CA VAL A 484 -5.67 -21.52 13.23
C VAL A 484 -6.15 -20.39 14.14
N THR A 485 -7.34 -19.83 13.88
CA THR A 485 -7.88 -18.74 14.70
C THR A 485 -8.13 -19.19 16.13
N ILE A 486 -8.80 -20.33 16.33
CA ILE A 486 -9.11 -20.84 17.69
C ILE A 486 -7.82 -21.13 18.44
N PHE A 487 -6.86 -21.80 17.81
CA PHE A 487 -5.62 -22.21 18.45
C PHE A 487 -4.74 -20.99 18.78
N VAL A 488 -4.36 -20.19 17.80
CA VAL A 488 -3.48 -19.02 17.97
C VAL A 488 -4.13 -17.97 18.89
N PHE A 489 -5.41 -17.67 18.70
CA PHE A 489 -6.11 -16.72 19.59
C PHE A 489 -6.20 -17.26 21.00
N GLY A 490 -6.48 -18.55 21.21
CA GLY A 490 -6.50 -19.22 22.50
C GLY A 490 -5.14 -19.14 23.21
N GLU A 491 -4.04 -19.42 22.51
CA GLU A 491 -2.69 -19.26 23.04
C GLU A 491 -2.38 -17.81 23.44
N PHE A 492 -2.70 -16.84 22.56
CA PHE A 492 -2.50 -15.44 22.89
C PHE A 492 -3.33 -14.97 24.08
N LEU A 493 -4.52 -15.53 24.30
CA LEU A 493 -5.29 -15.29 25.52
C LEU A 493 -4.60 -15.90 26.76
N CYS A 494 -3.85 -16.99 26.63
CA CYS A 494 -3.15 -17.61 27.75
C CYS A 494 -1.91 -16.83 28.18
N PHE A 495 -1.04 -16.45 27.24
CA PHE A 495 0.25 -15.83 27.60
C PHE A 495 0.29 -14.29 27.44
N SER A 496 -0.62 -13.67 26.67
CA SER A 496 -0.61 -12.24 26.40
C SER A 496 -1.67 -11.48 27.20
N GLN A 497 -1.24 -10.70 28.18
CA GLN A 497 -2.13 -9.80 28.90
C GLN A 497 -2.73 -8.72 27.99
N GLY A 498 -1.95 -8.21 27.02
CA GLY A 498 -2.43 -7.20 26.07
C GLY A 498 -3.59 -7.70 25.21
N THR A 499 -3.52 -8.97 24.74
CA THR A 499 -4.63 -9.58 23.97
C THR A 499 -5.88 -9.74 24.85
N ARG A 500 -5.73 -10.17 26.10
CA ARG A 500 -6.87 -10.26 27.07
C ARG A 500 -7.52 -8.90 27.30
N ASP A 501 -6.72 -7.88 27.57
CA ASP A 501 -7.20 -6.52 27.82
C ASP A 501 -7.96 -5.96 26.61
N PHE A 502 -7.45 -6.19 25.39
CA PHE A 502 -8.11 -5.80 24.14
C PHE A 502 -9.47 -6.48 23.97
N PHE A 503 -9.55 -7.78 24.21
CA PHE A 503 -10.79 -8.55 24.08
C PHE A 503 -11.84 -8.12 25.09
N VAL A 504 -11.47 -7.93 26.38
CA VAL A 504 -12.36 -7.45 27.44
C VAL A 504 -12.92 -6.08 27.08
N ARG A 505 -12.09 -5.19 26.53
CA ARG A 505 -12.53 -3.85 26.12
C ARG A 505 -13.53 -3.91 24.97
N ILE A 506 -13.26 -4.71 23.92
CA ILE A 506 -14.20 -4.86 22.80
C ILE A 506 -15.54 -5.40 23.31
N LYS A 507 -15.53 -6.43 24.17
CA LYS A 507 -16.74 -6.99 24.76
C LYS A 507 -17.53 -5.93 25.54
N GLY A 508 -16.85 -5.08 26.32
CA GLY A 508 -17.48 -3.98 27.04
C GLY A 508 -18.12 -2.95 26.13
N VAL A 509 -17.46 -2.55 25.02
CA VAL A 509 -18.02 -1.61 24.04
C VAL A 509 -19.25 -2.19 23.34
N ILE A 510 -19.24 -3.47 23.01
CA ILE A 510 -20.39 -4.15 22.39
C ILE A 510 -21.57 -4.19 23.37
N GLN A 511 -21.33 -4.56 24.62
CA GLN A 511 -22.37 -4.62 25.66
C GLN A 511 -23.00 -3.25 25.95
N HIS A 512 -22.21 -2.16 26.00
CA HIS A 512 -22.73 -0.80 26.18
C HIS A 512 -23.54 -0.26 24.99
N LYS A 513 -23.45 -0.88 23.83
CA LYS A 513 -24.20 -0.48 22.64
C LYS A 513 -25.57 -1.18 22.53
N TYR A 514 -25.77 -2.23 23.31
CA TYR A 514 -27.03 -3.01 23.37
C TYR A 514 -27.83 -2.80 24.67
N ASN A 515 -27.27 -2.07 25.62
CA ASN A 515 -27.96 -1.48 26.77
C ASN A 515 -28.18 0.04 26.54
#